data_b815e4d59e622eebe0bf59eb701daa89
#
_entry.id   b815e4d59e622eebe0bf59eb701daa89
#
_cell.length_a   1.000
_cell.length_b   1.000
_cell.length_c   1.000
_cell.angle_alpha   90.00
_cell.angle_beta   90.00
_cell.angle_gamma   90.00
#
_symmetry.space_group_name_H-M   'P 1'
#
loop_
_entity.id
_entity.type
_entity.pdbx_description
1 polymer ?
#
loop_
_entity_poly.entity_id
_entity_poly.type
_entity_poly.pdbx_seq_one_letter_code
_entity_poly.pdbx_strand_id
1 'polypeptide(L)'
;MRISARVTVALLLLLVFVSGCTLPISPLQAPAKSKLLAKVERSGCPGACPVFSFTVFFDGSAIYQGEAHTVVSGEKEFSLTKDQLSRVRSAFTRKGFLIMNDQCCECIDVSGAPSTRIIYQGNGPYKSINRYHGCLNGWSRNLENLEVEILQITGVGAWVGEN
;
A
#
# COMPACT_ATOMS: atom_id res chain seq x y z
N MET A 1 59.18 -54.29 12.56
CA MET A 1 59.09 -52.82 12.71
C MET A 1 57.79 -52.53 13.46
N ARG A 2 57.87 -52.30 14.80
CA ARG A 2 56.70 -52.08 15.66
C ARG A 2 56.38 -50.57 15.66
N ILE A 3 55.36 -50.17 14.94
CA ILE A 3 54.87 -48.80 14.96
C ILE A 3 54.09 -48.65 16.26
N SER A 4 54.59 -47.76 17.13
CA SER A 4 54.10 -47.57 18.49
C SER A 4 52.62 -47.07 18.45
N ALA A 5 51.72 -47.75 19.18
CA ALA A 5 50.30 -47.43 19.32
C ALA A 5 49.98 -46.00 19.73
N ARG A 6 51.00 -45.30 20.24
CA ARG A 6 50.84 -43.87 20.63
C ARG A 6 50.85 -42.89 19.46
N VAL A 7 51.39 -43.24 18.28
CA VAL A 7 51.40 -42.36 17.10
C VAL A 7 50.06 -42.46 16.38
N THR A 8 49.40 -43.61 16.37
CA THR A 8 48.10 -43.80 15.72
C THR A 8 46.96 -43.10 16.46
N VAL A 9 47.03 -42.99 17.78
CA VAL A 9 45.99 -42.26 18.57
C VAL A 9 46.10 -40.72 18.37
N ALA A 10 47.33 -40.21 18.24
CA ALA A 10 47.53 -38.78 17.98
C ALA A 10 47.05 -38.35 16.58
N LEU A 11 47.19 -39.24 15.56
CA LEU A 11 46.72 -38.95 14.21
C LEU A 11 45.20 -39.03 14.06
N LEU A 12 44.52 -39.85 14.85
CA LEU A 12 43.05 -39.97 14.88
C LEU A 12 42.39 -38.81 15.59
N LEU A 13 43.06 -38.16 16.55
CA LEU A 13 42.54 -36.99 17.27
C LEU A 13 42.65 -35.68 16.46
N LEU A 14 43.49 -35.64 15.41
CA LEU A 14 43.63 -34.42 14.56
C LEU A 14 42.58 -34.31 13.46
N LEU A 15 41.80 -35.37 13.18
CA LEU A 15 40.78 -35.41 12.14
C LEU A 15 39.38 -34.99 12.58
N VAL A 16 39.16 -34.68 13.86
CA VAL A 16 37.83 -34.36 14.39
C VAL A 16 37.57 -32.85 14.46
N PHE A 17 38.53 -31.96 14.19
CA PHE A 17 38.38 -30.49 14.34
C PHE A 17 38.07 -29.71 13.09
N VAL A 18 37.69 -30.34 11.97
CA VAL A 18 37.29 -29.62 10.74
C VAL A 18 35.80 -29.85 10.45
N SER A 19 34.99 -29.97 11.50
CA SER A 19 33.53 -29.77 11.33
C SER A 19 33.26 -28.26 11.34
N GLY A 20 33.52 -27.62 10.19
CA GLY A 20 33.13 -26.23 9.97
C GLY A 20 31.62 -26.11 10.15
N CYS A 21 31.20 -25.42 11.20
CA CYS A 21 29.83 -24.93 11.34
C CYS A 21 29.52 -23.97 10.18
N THR A 22 29.11 -24.50 9.04
CA THR A 22 28.39 -23.70 8.03
C THR A 22 27.04 -23.37 8.60
N LEU A 23 26.94 -22.21 9.26
CA LEU A 23 25.63 -21.63 9.57
C LEU A 23 24.87 -21.48 8.26
N PRO A 24 23.64 -22.03 8.12
CA PRO A 24 22.84 -21.77 6.95
C PRO A 24 22.54 -20.26 6.95
N ILE A 25 23.12 -19.54 5.97
CA ILE A 25 22.71 -18.17 5.66
C ILE A 25 21.30 -18.32 5.10
N SER A 26 20.28 -18.15 5.96
CA SER A 26 18.91 -18.04 5.50
C SER A 26 18.87 -16.88 4.51
N PRO A 27 18.42 -17.07 3.27
CA PRO A 27 18.23 -15.96 2.36
C PRO A 27 17.28 -14.98 3.05
N LEU A 28 17.67 -13.69 3.09
CA LEU A 28 16.85 -12.61 3.60
C LEU A 28 15.54 -12.66 2.81
N GLN A 29 14.53 -13.27 3.39
CA GLN A 29 13.22 -13.37 2.76
C GLN A 29 12.67 -11.95 2.73
N ALA A 30 12.53 -11.39 1.52
CA ALA A 30 11.87 -10.11 1.36
C ALA A 30 10.53 -10.17 2.11
N PRO A 31 10.19 -9.17 2.95
CA PRO A 31 8.96 -9.20 3.72
C PRO A 31 7.79 -9.42 2.77
N ALA A 32 7.00 -10.46 3.04
CA ALA A 32 5.79 -10.74 2.27
C ALA A 32 4.95 -9.46 2.26
N LYS A 33 4.62 -8.96 1.05
CA LYS A 33 3.87 -7.72 0.88
C LYS A 33 2.57 -7.84 1.69
N SER A 34 2.35 -6.94 2.63
CA SER A 34 1.16 -6.95 3.48
C SER A 34 -0.11 -6.86 2.63
N LYS A 35 -1.23 -7.36 3.15
CA LYS A 35 -2.53 -7.34 2.46
C LYS A 35 -2.98 -5.90 2.23
N LEU A 36 -3.53 -5.62 1.03
CA LEU A 36 -4.16 -4.34 0.70
C LEU A 36 -5.29 -4.00 1.68
N LEU A 37 -5.28 -2.81 2.26
CA LEU A 37 -6.39 -2.26 3.03
C LEU A 37 -7.24 -1.31 2.18
N ALA A 38 -6.60 -0.31 1.56
CA ALA A 38 -7.25 0.69 0.74
C ALA A 38 -6.32 1.20 -0.35
N LYS A 39 -6.90 1.66 -1.47
CA LYS A 39 -6.19 2.34 -2.54
C LYS A 39 -7.04 3.46 -3.12
N VAL A 40 -6.40 4.57 -3.47
CA VAL A 40 -6.97 5.70 -4.22
C VAL A 40 -6.13 5.88 -5.46
N GLU A 41 -6.77 5.94 -6.63
CA GLU A 41 -6.13 6.18 -7.92
C GLU A 41 -6.87 7.31 -8.64
N ARG A 42 -6.20 8.39 -8.98
CA ARG A 42 -6.77 9.50 -9.73
C ARG A 42 -6.19 9.57 -11.13
N SER A 43 -7.05 9.57 -12.14
CA SER A 43 -6.67 9.75 -13.54
C SER A 43 -6.49 11.24 -13.89
N GLY A 44 -5.79 11.48 -15.01
CA GLY A 44 -5.65 12.82 -15.57
C GLY A 44 -6.93 13.38 -16.20
N CYS A 45 -6.85 14.66 -16.61
CA CYS A 45 -7.81 15.36 -17.42
C CYS A 45 -7.06 16.11 -18.55
N PRO A 46 -7.73 16.72 -19.53
CA PRO A 46 -7.07 17.54 -20.56
C PRO A 46 -6.32 18.77 -20.05
N GLY A 47 -6.46 19.11 -18.75
CA GLY A 47 -5.76 20.21 -18.07
C GLY A 47 -4.71 19.70 -17.08
N ALA A 48 -4.39 20.50 -16.07
CA ALA A 48 -3.37 20.24 -15.04
C ALA A 48 -3.95 19.50 -13.82
N CYS A 49 -4.74 18.44 -14.02
CA CYS A 49 -5.27 17.64 -12.94
C CYS A 49 -4.16 16.75 -12.34
N PRO A 50 -4.04 16.66 -11.02
CA PRO A 50 -3.10 15.74 -10.39
C PRO A 50 -3.41 14.28 -10.74
N VAL A 51 -2.38 13.55 -11.19
CA VAL A 51 -2.42 12.10 -11.46
C VAL A 51 -1.57 11.41 -10.43
N PHE A 52 -2.17 10.55 -9.64
CA PHE A 52 -1.47 9.83 -8.58
C PHE A 52 -2.17 8.55 -8.19
N SER A 53 -1.44 7.67 -7.52
CA SER A 53 -2.01 6.57 -6.75
C SER A 53 -1.47 6.57 -5.33
N PHE A 54 -2.30 6.07 -4.42
CA PHE A 54 -1.97 5.95 -3.01
C PHE A 54 -2.53 4.64 -2.46
N THR A 55 -1.66 3.81 -1.89
CA THR A 55 -2.00 2.48 -1.39
C THR A 55 -1.65 2.37 0.09
N VAL A 56 -2.57 1.87 0.89
CA VAL A 56 -2.40 1.55 2.31
C VAL A 56 -2.55 0.06 2.52
N PHE A 57 -1.66 -0.54 3.29
CA PHE A 57 -1.69 -1.95 3.66
C PHE A 57 -2.17 -2.15 5.10
N PHE A 58 -2.53 -3.40 5.44
CA PHE A 58 -3.07 -3.75 6.76
C PHE A 58 -2.11 -3.50 7.92
N ASP A 59 -0.80 -3.59 7.68
CA ASP A 59 0.27 -3.33 8.65
C ASP A 59 0.56 -1.85 8.86
N GLY A 60 -0.08 -0.96 8.08
CA GLY A 60 0.13 0.48 8.10
C GLY A 60 1.21 0.95 7.13
N SER A 61 1.94 0.07 6.46
CA SER A 61 2.80 0.49 5.36
C SER A 61 1.96 1.13 4.25
N ALA A 62 2.53 2.10 3.55
CA ALA A 62 1.83 2.84 2.51
C ALA A 62 2.79 3.23 1.38
N ILE A 63 2.25 3.28 0.16
CA ILE A 63 2.97 3.67 -1.04
C ILE A 63 2.18 4.78 -1.73
N TYR A 64 2.83 5.89 -1.99
CA TYR A 64 2.35 6.97 -2.84
C TYR A 64 3.13 6.97 -4.14
N GLN A 65 2.45 7.22 -5.26
CA GLN A 65 3.04 7.41 -6.57
C GLN A 65 2.45 8.66 -7.21
N GLY A 66 3.25 9.72 -7.34
CA GLY A 66 2.90 10.94 -8.09
C GLY A 66 3.35 10.81 -9.54
N GLU A 67 2.42 10.94 -10.49
CA GLU A 67 2.69 10.74 -11.91
C GLU A 67 2.74 12.07 -12.68
N ALA A 68 1.75 12.92 -12.51
CA ALA A 68 1.67 14.21 -13.19
C ALA A 68 0.95 15.26 -12.34
N HIS A 69 1.36 16.52 -12.46
CA HIS A 69 0.72 17.67 -11.82
C HIS A 69 0.57 17.54 -10.30
N THR A 70 1.49 16.82 -9.66
CA THR A 70 1.57 16.66 -8.20
C THR A 70 2.76 17.44 -7.66
N VAL A 71 2.68 17.89 -6.40
CA VAL A 71 3.78 18.58 -5.70
C VAL A 71 4.96 17.65 -5.51
N VAL A 72 4.69 16.38 -5.16
CA VAL A 72 5.69 15.34 -5.03
C VAL A 72 5.53 14.34 -6.16
N SER A 73 6.53 14.21 -7.02
CA SER A 73 6.56 13.25 -8.13
C SER A 73 7.32 11.99 -7.74
N GLY A 74 6.97 10.86 -8.38
CA GLY A 74 7.59 9.55 -8.16
C GLY A 74 7.04 8.82 -6.96
N GLU A 75 7.69 7.71 -6.61
CA GLU A 75 7.28 6.83 -5.53
C GLU A 75 7.80 7.31 -4.17
N LYS A 76 6.94 7.20 -3.16
CA LYS A 76 7.26 7.40 -1.75
C LYS A 76 6.67 6.28 -0.92
N GLU A 77 7.52 5.56 -0.20
CA GLU A 77 7.11 4.61 0.82
C GLU A 77 7.13 5.27 2.20
N PHE A 78 6.12 5.01 3.01
CA PHE A 78 6.00 5.53 4.36
C PHE A 78 5.10 4.64 5.22
N SER A 79 4.92 4.99 6.49
CA SER A 79 4.08 4.22 7.40
C SER A 79 3.10 5.12 8.12
N LEU A 80 1.86 4.66 8.22
CA LEU A 80 0.82 5.29 9.01
C LEU A 80 0.95 4.87 10.47
N THR A 81 0.67 5.80 11.38
CA THR A 81 0.48 5.47 12.79
C THR A 81 -0.76 4.61 12.98
N LYS A 82 -0.85 3.90 14.11
CA LYS A 82 -2.05 3.10 14.45
C LYS A 82 -3.31 3.95 14.49
N ASP A 83 -3.21 5.20 14.94
CA ASP A 83 -4.34 6.14 14.94
C ASP A 83 -4.77 6.50 13.53
N GLN A 84 -3.85 6.89 12.65
CA GLN A 84 -4.15 7.18 11.25
C GLN A 84 -4.80 5.98 10.56
N LEU A 85 -4.26 4.77 10.74
CA LEU A 85 -4.81 3.55 10.17
C LEU A 85 -6.23 3.27 10.66
N SER A 86 -6.50 3.48 11.96
CA SER A 86 -7.84 3.36 12.55
C SER A 86 -8.81 4.39 11.97
N ARG A 87 -8.36 5.64 11.81
CA ARG A 87 -9.17 6.73 11.22
C ARG A 87 -9.49 6.46 9.75
N VAL A 88 -8.53 5.95 8.96
CA VAL A 88 -8.79 5.53 7.56
C VAL A 88 -9.89 4.48 7.52
N ARG A 89 -9.80 3.41 8.33
CA ARG A 89 -10.86 2.37 8.39
C ARG A 89 -12.22 2.95 8.78
N SER A 90 -12.23 3.85 9.78
CA SER A 90 -13.45 4.50 10.24
C SER A 90 -14.07 5.41 9.19
N ALA A 91 -13.26 6.09 8.35
CA ALA A 91 -13.75 6.92 7.25
C ALA A 91 -14.59 6.11 6.25
N PHE A 92 -14.12 4.94 5.83
CA PHE A 92 -14.88 4.05 4.94
C PHE A 92 -16.22 3.63 5.52
N THR A 93 -16.27 3.32 6.82
CA THR A 93 -17.51 2.94 7.51
C THR A 93 -18.47 4.12 7.64
N ARG A 94 -17.99 5.27 8.10
CA ARG A 94 -18.84 6.47 8.28
C ARG A 94 -19.43 6.99 6.98
N LYS A 95 -18.68 6.93 5.87
CA LYS A 95 -19.16 7.37 4.56
C LYS A 95 -20.03 6.32 3.86
N GLY A 96 -20.26 5.16 4.48
CA GLY A 96 -21.12 4.12 3.91
C GLY A 96 -20.56 3.46 2.66
N PHE A 97 -19.23 3.49 2.46
CA PHE A 97 -18.59 2.99 1.25
C PHE A 97 -18.97 1.55 0.91
N LEU A 98 -19.07 0.68 1.94
CA LEU A 98 -19.36 -0.74 1.74
C LEU A 98 -20.80 -1.01 1.25
N ILE A 99 -21.74 -0.09 1.51
CA ILE A 99 -23.15 -0.21 1.10
C ILE A 99 -23.49 0.63 -0.13
N MET A 100 -22.55 1.44 -0.64
CA MET A 100 -22.77 2.18 -1.90
C MET A 100 -22.94 1.23 -3.07
N ASN A 101 -23.75 1.63 -4.05
CA ASN A 101 -23.82 0.94 -5.33
C ASN A 101 -22.53 1.24 -6.13
N ASP A 102 -21.95 0.23 -6.77
CA ASP A 102 -20.72 0.37 -7.57
C ASP A 102 -20.94 1.22 -8.83
N GLN A 103 -22.21 1.31 -9.29
CA GLN A 103 -22.66 2.13 -10.42
C GLN A 103 -23.29 3.45 -9.96
N CYS A 104 -22.88 4.02 -8.82
CA CYS A 104 -23.52 5.17 -8.21
C CYS A 104 -23.49 6.46 -9.07
N CYS A 105 -22.82 6.46 -10.21
CA CYS A 105 -22.54 7.67 -10.98
C CYS A 105 -22.92 7.54 -12.46
N GLU A 106 -24.18 7.21 -12.74
CA GLU A 106 -24.75 7.55 -14.05
C GLU A 106 -24.92 9.06 -14.12
N CYS A 107 -24.01 9.72 -14.83
CA CYS A 107 -23.95 11.17 -14.91
C CYS A 107 -23.99 11.62 -16.35
N ILE A 108 -24.52 12.80 -16.57
CA ILE A 108 -24.33 13.52 -17.83
C ILE A 108 -22.82 13.68 -18.02
N ASP A 109 -22.30 13.14 -19.09
CA ASP A 109 -20.87 13.13 -19.38
C ASP A 109 -20.37 14.57 -19.60
N VAL A 110 -19.75 15.14 -18.59
CA VAL A 110 -18.96 16.37 -18.74
C VAL A 110 -17.61 15.95 -19.29
N SER A 111 -17.48 15.94 -20.59
CA SER A 111 -16.27 15.49 -21.30
C SER A 111 -15.00 16.07 -20.69
N GLY A 112 -14.05 15.18 -20.34
CA GLY A 112 -12.71 15.57 -19.91
C GLY A 112 -12.50 15.73 -18.42
N ALA A 113 -13.49 15.50 -17.55
CA ALA A 113 -13.24 15.49 -16.11
C ALA A 113 -12.43 14.24 -15.70
N PRO A 114 -11.57 14.31 -14.66
CA PRO A 114 -10.84 13.15 -14.17
C PRO A 114 -11.77 12.14 -13.46
N SER A 115 -11.25 10.94 -13.24
CA SER A 115 -11.91 9.94 -12.40
C SER A 115 -11.02 9.58 -11.22
N THR A 116 -11.63 9.27 -10.08
CA THR A 116 -10.96 8.65 -8.94
C THR A 116 -11.52 7.28 -8.69
N ARG A 117 -10.66 6.26 -8.70
CA ARG A 117 -10.99 4.92 -8.27
C ARG A 117 -10.63 4.75 -6.79
N ILE A 118 -11.59 4.40 -5.97
CA ILE A 118 -11.40 4.09 -4.56
C ILE A 118 -11.63 2.60 -4.34
N ILE A 119 -10.65 1.95 -3.74
CA ILE A 119 -10.65 0.51 -3.44
C ILE A 119 -10.55 0.34 -1.93
N TYR A 120 -11.36 -0.55 -1.37
CA TYR A 120 -11.30 -0.94 0.03
C TYR A 120 -11.50 -2.43 0.19
N GLN A 121 -10.61 -3.06 0.93
CA GLN A 121 -10.72 -4.48 1.23
C GLN A 121 -11.10 -4.72 2.69
N GLY A 122 -10.70 -3.88 3.64
CA GLY A 122 -11.02 -4.02 5.06
C GLY A 122 -10.90 -5.46 5.55
N ASN A 123 -11.74 -5.84 6.51
CA ASN A 123 -11.88 -7.24 6.95
C ASN A 123 -12.97 -8.00 6.17
N GLY A 124 -13.57 -7.37 5.17
CA GLY A 124 -14.66 -7.87 4.36
C GLY A 124 -14.26 -8.17 2.91
N PRO A 125 -15.24 -8.26 2.01
CA PRO A 125 -15.00 -8.44 0.59
C PRO A 125 -14.32 -7.20 -0.01
N TYR A 126 -13.56 -7.45 -1.08
CA TYR A 126 -13.02 -6.40 -1.94
C TYR A 126 -14.15 -5.58 -2.55
N LYS A 127 -14.02 -4.25 -2.48
CA LYS A 127 -14.92 -3.31 -3.12
C LYS A 127 -14.13 -2.22 -3.84
N SER A 128 -14.57 -1.88 -5.06
CA SER A 128 -14.00 -0.82 -5.88
C SER A 128 -15.10 0.03 -6.46
N ILE A 129 -15.02 1.34 -6.29
CA ILE A 129 -15.97 2.30 -6.88
C ILE A 129 -15.17 3.31 -7.68
N ASN A 130 -15.63 3.59 -8.90
CA ASN A 130 -15.08 4.62 -9.74
C ASN A 130 -15.97 5.86 -9.68
N ARG A 131 -15.42 6.99 -9.23
CA ARG A 131 -16.07 8.30 -9.20
C ARG A 131 -15.62 9.13 -10.38
N TYR A 132 -16.53 9.51 -11.26
CA TYR A 132 -16.29 10.52 -12.27
C TYR A 132 -16.50 11.92 -11.66
N HIS A 133 -15.53 12.82 -11.78
CA HIS A 133 -15.58 14.15 -11.13
C HIS A 133 -16.63 15.09 -11.74
N GLY A 134 -17.08 14.82 -12.97
CA GLY A 134 -18.21 15.50 -13.58
C GLY A 134 -19.57 15.19 -12.95
N CYS A 135 -19.63 14.25 -12.04
CA CYS A 135 -20.84 13.78 -11.36
C CYS A 135 -21.11 14.57 -10.09
N LEU A 136 -22.29 15.16 -9.95
CA LEU A 136 -22.65 16.03 -8.83
C LEU A 136 -23.78 15.44 -7.92
N ASN A 137 -24.07 14.12 -8.01
CA ASN A 137 -25.05 13.50 -7.16
C ASN A 137 -24.54 13.29 -5.72
N GLY A 138 -25.44 12.94 -4.79
CA GLY A 138 -25.11 12.79 -3.37
C GLY A 138 -24.05 11.72 -3.10
N TRP A 139 -24.04 10.62 -3.86
CA TRP A 139 -23.04 9.55 -3.71
C TRP A 139 -21.67 9.99 -4.20
N SER A 140 -21.59 10.70 -5.32
CA SER A 140 -20.34 11.30 -5.83
C SER A 140 -19.74 12.25 -4.81
N ARG A 141 -20.53 13.07 -4.16
CA ARG A 141 -20.08 13.96 -3.09
C ARG A 141 -19.59 13.22 -1.84
N ASN A 142 -20.24 12.11 -1.48
CA ASN A 142 -19.76 11.28 -0.37
C ASN A 142 -18.41 10.63 -0.67
N LEU A 143 -18.18 10.19 -1.92
CA LEU A 143 -16.89 9.64 -2.36
C LEU A 143 -15.80 10.70 -2.39
N GLU A 144 -16.12 11.92 -2.84
CA GLU A 144 -15.22 13.07 -2.80
C GLU A 144 -14.80 13.38 -1.36
N ASN A 145 -15.75 13.49 -0.46
CA ASN A 145 -15.46 13.71 0.96
C ASN A 145 -14.65 12.58 1.58
N LEU A 146 -14.84 11.33 1.15
CA LEU A 146 -14.03 10.19 1.59
C LEU A 146 -12.60 10.31 1.09
N GLU A 147 -12.41 10.63 -0.18
CA GLU A 147 -11.10 10.82 -0.79
C GLU A 147 -10.32 11.92 -0.08
N VAL A 148 -10.91 13.11 0.07
CA VAL A 148 -10.30 14.25 0.79
C VAL A 148 -9.94 13.87 2.22
N GLU A 149 -10.84 13.20 2.94
CA GLU A 149 -10.60 12.78 4.32
C GLU A 149 -9.43 11.79 4.44
N ILE A 150 -9.33 10.82 3.52
CA ILE A 150 -8.20 9.88 3.49
C ILE A 150 -6.88 10.62 3.23
N LEU A 151 -6.84 11.52 2.25
CA LEU A 151 -5.65 12.29 1.91
C LEU A 151 -5.20 13.19 3.09
N GLN A 152 -6.14 13.75 3.84
CA GLN A 152 -5.85 14.53 5.05
C GLN A 152 -5.33 13.67 6.21
N ILE A 153 -5.99 12.55 6.51
CA ILE A 153 -5.57 11.64 7.59
C ILE A 153 -4.14 11.14 7.37
N THR A 154 -3.79 10.86 6.13
CA THR A 154 -2.50 10.27 5.76
C THR A 154 -1.41 11.32 5.52
N GLY A 155 -1.77 12.58 5.34
CA GLY A 155 -0.87 13.66 4.96
C GLY A 155 -0.51 13.68 3.46
N VAL A 156 -1.05 12.76 2.67
CA VAL A 156 -0.78 12.66 1.23
C VAL A 156 -1.34 13.86 0.46
N GLY A 157 -2.38 14.53 0.99
CA GLY A 157 -2.94 15.74 0.38
C GLY A 157 -1.89 16.82 0.07
N ALA A 158 -0.92 17.02 0.96
CA ALA A 158 0.18 17.96 0.74
C ALA A 158 1.10 17.55 -0.43
N TRP A 159 1.24 16.26 -0.71
CA TRP A 159 2.04 15.76 -1.83
C TRP A 159 1.32 15.84 -3.16
N VAL A 160 0.01 15.75 -3.12
CA VAL A 160 -0.86 15.95 -4.31
C VAL A 160 -0.99 17.43 -4.65
N GLY A 161 -0.96 18.32 -3.66
CA GLY A 161 -1.25 19.75 -3.78
C GLY A 161 -2.68 20.12 -3.38
N GLU A 162 -3.33 19.25 -2.61
CA GLU A 162 -4.67 19.45 -2.04
C GLU A 162 -4.54 19.59 -0.51
N ASN A 163 -4.77 20.77 0.03
CA ASN A 163 -4.76 21.09 1.46
C ASN A 163 -6.18 21.29 1.98
#